data_d1633e429869db5990c03d88951ee8f6
#
_entry.id   d1633e429869db5990c03d88951ee8f6
#
_cell.length_a   1.000
_cell.length_b   1.000
_cell.length_c   1.000
_cell.angle_alpha   90.00
_cell.angle_beta   90.00
_cell.angle_gamma   90.00
#
_symmetry.space_group_name_H-M   'P 1'
#
loop_
_entity.id
_entity.type
_entity.pdbx_description
1 polymer ?
#
loop_
_entity_poly.entity_id
_entity_poly.type
_entity_poly.pdbx_seq_one_letter_code
_entity_poly.pdbx_strand_id
1 'polypeptide(L)'
;MQTFLPTSDFRDSARLLDYKRLGKQRVEGMQLLNAMQPDYDKKGWLNHPARLMWIGYENALKHYTNIMIEEWVARGYNNTMQLYDIQGPIVYPQWLGYPELHKSHRMNLLRKDYKFYAEHFGPDAQTDLTVINEYPYYWPTENNND
;
A
#
# COMPACT_ATOMS: atom_id res chain seq x y z
N MET A 1 -4.06 -5.61 7.44
CA MET A 1 -3.83 -4.22 7.00
C MET A 1 -2.53 -4.14 6.24
N GLN A 2 -2.54 -3.49 5.12
CA GLN A 2 -1.35 -3.31 4.30
C GLN A 2 -1.58 -2.16 3.32
N THR A 3 -0.49 -1.58 2.83
CA THR A 3 -0.53 -0.56 1.78
C THR A 3 0.11 -1.16 0.54
N PHE A 4 -0.65 -1.29 -0.53
CA PHE A 4 -0.16 -1.90 -1.76
C PHE A 4 0.64 -0.89 -2.58
N LEU A 5 1.88 -1.23 -2.85
CA LEU A 5 2.79 -0.48 -3.71
C LEU A 5 3.45 -1.43 -4.71
N PRO A 6 2.72 -1.84 -5.75
CA PRO A 6 3.30 -2.69 -6.80
C PRO A 6 4.43 -2.00 -7.56
N THR A 7 4.48 -0.69 -7.51
CA THR A 7 5.61 0.11 -8.00
C THR A 7 6.02 1.13 -6.96
N SER A 8 7.15 1.80 -7.16
CA SER A 8 7.60 2.86 -6.26
C SER A 8 6.84 4.18 -6.46
N ASP A 9 6.06 4.28 -7.52
CA ASP A 9 5.26 5.47 -7.81
C ASP A 9 3.85 5.28 -7.26
N PHE A 10 3.39 6.21 -6.43
CA PHE A 10 2.09 6.09 -5.78
C PHE A 10 0.94 6.11 -6.79
N ARG A 11 1.02 6.97 -7.79
CA ARG A 11 -0.06 7.09 -8.77
C ARG A 11 -0.12 5.89 -9.70
N ASP A 12 1.03 5.41 -10.15
CA ASP A 12 1.08 4.19 -10.96
C ASP A 12 0.55 3.01 -10.17
N SER A 13 0.90 2.92 -8.89
CA SER A 13 0.40 1.87 -8.01
C SER A 13 -1.13 1.93 -7.91
N ALA A 14 -1.70 3.13 -7.73
CA ALA A 14 -3.14 3.30 -7.66
C ALA A 14 -3.81 2.86 -8.97
N ARG A 15 -3.25 3.22 -10.10
CA ARG A 15 -3.81 2.87 -11.42
C ARG A 15 -3.80 1.37 -11.68
N LEU A 16 -2.84 0.66 -11.11
CA LEU A 16 -2.71 -0.79 -11.30
C LEU A 16 -3.68 -1.59 -10.44
N LEU A 17 -4.22 -1.01 -9.36
CA LEU A 17 -5.08 -1.75 -8.44
C LEU A 17 -6.46 -1.97 -9.04
N ASP A 18 -7.01 -3.17 -8.81
CA ASP A 18 -8.41 -3.45 -9.10
C ASP A 18 -9.31 -2.63 -8.17
N TYR A 19 -10.60 -2.50 -8.53
CA TYR A 19 -11.48 -1.58 -7.81
C TYR A 19 -11.65 -1.95 -6.32
N LYS A 20 -11.66 -3.25 -6.01
CA LYS A 20 -11.82 -3.69 -4.61
C LYS A 20 -10.65 -3.28 -3.74
N ARG A 21 -9.43 -3.53 -4.21
CA ARG A 21 -8.23 -3.16 -3.46
C ARG A 21 -8.03 -1.67 -3.43
N LEU A 22 -8.33 -0.99 -4.54
CA LEU A 22 -8.24 0.48 -4.56
C LEU A 22 -9.18 1.11 -3.53
N GLY A 23 -10.45 0.68 -3.52
CA GLY A 23 -11.42 1.20 -2.57
C GLY A 23 -11.01 0.96 -1.13
N LYS A 24 -10.48 -0.23 -0.87
CA LYS A 24 -10.03 -0.60 0.46
C LYS A 24 -8.78 0.18 0.89
N GLN A 25 -7.88 0.50 -0.04
CA GLN A 25 -6.68 1.26 0.28
C GLN A 25 -6.97 2.67 0.78
N ARG A 26 -8.04 3.31 0.31
CA ARG A 26 -8.49 4.58 0.87
C ARG A 26 -8.78 4.44 2.36
N VAL A 27 -9.50 3.39 2.71
CA VAL A 27 -9.91 3.15 4.10
C VAL A 27 -8.71 2.73 4.95
N GLU A 28 -7.86 1.85 4.43
CA GLU A 28 -6.68 1.40 5.17
C GLU A 28 -5.69 2.54 5.42
N GLY A 29 -5.50 3.42 4.45
CA GLY A 29 -4.67 4.62 4.66
C GLY A 29 -5.22 5.50 5.78
N MET A 30 -6.53 5.70 5.79
CA MET A 30 -7.20 6.46 6.87
C MET A 30 -7.00 5.76 8.22
N GLN A 31 -7.19 4.44 8.27
CA GLN A 31 -7.04 3.69 9.51
C GLN A 31 -5.61 3.76 10.06
N LEU A 32 -4.62 3.68 9.17
CA LEU A 32 -3.22 3.81 9.57
C LEU A 32 -2.92 5.20 10.10
N LEU A 33 -3.42 6.25 9.45
CA LEU A 33 -3.23 7.63 9.91
C LEU A 33 -3.90 7.85 11.25
N ASN A 34 -5.08 7.28 11.48
CA ASN A 34 -5.73 7.33 12.78
C ASN A 34 -4.91 6.62 13.85
N ALA A 35 -4.30 5.48 13.49
CA ALA A 35 -3.49 4.70 14.42
C ALA A 35 -2.18 5.40 14.81
N MET A 36 -1.82 6.47 14.10
CA MET A 36 -0.63 7.27 14.39
C MET A 36 -0.92 8.44 15.32
N GLN A 37 -2.20 8.69 15.65
CA GLN A 37 -2.57 9.78 16.55
C GLN A 37 -2.18 9.45 18.00
N PRO A 38 -1.77 10.45 18.78
CA PRO A 38 -1.31 10.22 20.16
C PRO A 38 -2.35 9.58 21.08
N ASP A 39 -3.63 9.81 20.81
CA ASP A 39 -4.74 9.32 21.64
C ASP A 39 -5.31 7.99 21.14
N TYR A 40 -4.67 7.36 20.16
CA TYR A 40 -5.15 6.07 19.63
C TYR A 40 -4.96 4.97 20.67
N ASP A 41 -6.05 4.28 21.00
CA ASP A 41 -6.08 3.32 22.10
C ASP A 41 -6.28 1.86 21.70
N LYS A 42 -6.43 1.56 20.40
CA LYS A 42 -6.62 0.17 19.93
C LYS A 42 -5.29 -0.53 19.81
N LYS A 43 -4.89 -1.21 20.86
CA LYS A 43 -3.55 -1.80 21.02
C LYS A 43 -3.16 -2.78 19.93
N GLY A 44 -4.13 -3.48 19.33
CA GLY A 44 -3.84 -4.48 18.29
C GLY A 44 -3.18 -3.90 17.03
N TRP A 45 -3.29 -2.59 16.80
CA TRP A 45 -2.72 -1.92 15.64
C TRP A 45 -1.38 -1.26 15.90
N LEU A 46 -1.04 -1.01 17.18
CA LEU A 46 0.15 -0.21 17.52
C LEU A 46 1.45 -0.83 17.03
N ASN A 47 1.54 -2.16 17.06
CA ASN A 47 2.74 -2.88 16.65
C ASN A 47 2.61 -3.55 15.28
N HIS A 48 1.54 -3.23 14.53
CA HIS A 48 1.35 -3.83 13.22
C HIS A 48 2.44 -3.33 12.24
N PRO A 49 3.06 -4.23 11.47
CA PRO A 49 4.14 -3.84 10.54
C PRO A 49 3.73 -2.76 9.55
N ALA A 50 2.47 -2.74 9.10
CA ALA A 50 1.99 -1.70 8.19
C ALA A 50 2.02 -0.32 8.83
N ARG A 51 1.78 -0.22 10.14
CA ARG A 51 1.89 1.04 10.87
C ARG A 51 3.35 1.41 11.07
N LEU A 52 4.16 0.44 11.51
CA LEU A 52 5.56 0.70 11.85
C LEU A 52 6.36 1.19 10.64
N MET A 53 6.09 0.67 9.45
CA MET A 53 6.83 1.09 8.26
C MET A 53 6.57 2.54 7.86
N TRP A 54 5.41 3.09 8.24
CA TRP A 54 5.03 4.46 7.89
C TRP A 54 5.32 5.48 9.00
N ILE A 55 5.72 5.04 10.20
CA ILE A 55 6.04 5.96 11.30
C ILE A 55 7.15 6.91 10.87
N GLY A 56 6.95 8.21 11.07
CA GLY A 56 7.87 9.24 10.64
C GLY A 56 7.63 9.73 9.23
N TYR A 57 6.68 9.11 8.49
CA TYR A 57 6.38 9.44 7.11
C TYR A 57 4.90 9.76 6.92
N GLU A 58 4.29 10.43 7.90
CA GLU A 58 2.86 10.70 7.90
C GLU A 58 2.41 11.50 6.68
N ASN A 59 3.20 12.49 6.26
CA ASN A 59 2.84 13.27 5.07
C ASN A 59 2.88 12.42 3.79
N ALA A 60 3.82 11.49 3.69
CA ALA A 60 3.87 10.57 2.56
C ALA A 60 2.65 9.64 2.57
N LEU A 61 2.24 9.17 3.74
CA LEU A 61 1.05 8.31 3.87
C LEU A 61 -0.24 9.09 3.54
N LYS A 62 -0.34 10.36 3.95
CA LYS A 62 -1.44 11.23 3.54
C LYS A 62 -1.47 11.38 2.02
N HIS A 63 -0.32 11.58 1.42
CA HIS A 63 -0.20 11.70 -0.04
C HIS A 63 -0.63 10.41 -0.74
N TYR A 64 -0.17 9.26 -0.24
CA TYR A 64 -0.59 7.95 -0.74
C TYR A 64 -2.10 7.79 -0.67
N THR A 65 -2.69 8.11 0.47
CA THR A 65 -4.13 7.98 0.70
C THR A 65 -4.91 8.91 -0.23
N ASN A 66 -4.45 10.15 -0.38
CA ASN A 66 -5.06 11.12 -1.30
C ASN A 66 -5.05 10.60 -2.74
N ILE A 67 -3.95 10.01 -3.17
CA ILE A 67 -3.84 9.45 -4.52
C ILE A 67 -4.84 8.31 -4.72
N MET A 68 -5.01 7.45 -3.71
CA MET A 68 -6.01 6.38 -3.78
C MET A 68 -7.42 6.94 -3.90
N ILE A 69 -7.72 7.99 -3.14
CA ILE A 69 -9.01 8.68 -3.22
C ILE A 69 -9.21 9.30 -4.61
N GLU A 70 -8.21 9.99 -5.12
CA GLU A 70 -8.27 10.64 -6.43
C GLU A 70 -8.50 9.62 -7.56
N GLU A 71 -7.81 8.50 -7.53
CA GLU A 71 -8.00 7.45 -8.53
C GLU A 71 -9.40 6.83 -8.43
N TRP A 72 -9.90 6.64 -7.21
CA TRP A 72 -11.25 6.13 -6.97
C TRP A 72 -12.31 7.04 -7.59
N VAL A 73 -12.18 8.35 -7.36
CA VAL A 73 -13.08 9.36 -7.93
C VAL A 73 -12.93 9.42 -9.45
N ALA A 74 -11.70 9.36 -9.95
CA ALA A 74 -11.45 9.40 -11.41
C ALA A 74 -12.09 8.23 -12.14
N ARG A 75 -12.24 7.07 -11.47
CA ARG A 75 -12.93 5.91 -12.04
C ARG A 75 -14.46 6.02 -11.99
N GLY A 76 -15.00 7.08 -11.36
CA GLY A 76 -16.43 7.33 -11.29
C GLY A 76 -17.14 6.71 -10.10
N TYR A 77 -16.41 6.22 -9.11
CA TYR A 77 -17.02 5.63 -7.92
C TYR A 77 -17.36 6.69 -6.89
N ASN A 78 -18.39 6.41 -6.09
CA ASN A 78 -18.82 7.30 -5.03
C ASN A 78 -17.77 7.37 -3.92
N ASN A 79 -17.48 8.59 -3.45
CA ASN A 79 -16.50 8.82 -2.41
C ASN A 79 -17.03 9.84 -1.41
N THR A 80 -16.96 9.50 -0.11
CA THR A 80 -17.32 10.41 0.97
C THR A 80 -16.12 10.85 1.78
N MET A 81 -14.92 10.37 1.46
CA MET A 81 -13.69 10.73 2.17
C MET A 81 -13.15 12.04 1.63
N GLN A 82 -12.69 12.89 2.54
CA GLN A 82 -12.02 14.13 2.17
C GLN A 82 -10.53 13.88 1.98
N LEU A 83 -9.92 14.64 1.07
CA LEU A 83 -8.48 14.61 0.90
C LEU A 83 -7.81 15.18 2.16
N TYR A 84 -6.69 14.59 2.54
CA TYR A 84 -5.89 15.10 3.65
C TYR A 84 -5.16 16.36 3.25
N ASP A 85 -5.18 17.36 4.15
CA ASP A 85 -4.36 18.54 4.00
C ASP A 85 -2.94 18.22 4.49
N ILE A 86 -1.95 18.46 3.63
CA ILE A 86 -0.56 18.14 3.95
C ILE A 86 0.19 19.43 4.27
N GLN A 87 0.66 19.52 5.51
CA GLN A 87 1.44 20.64 5.99
C GLN A 87 2.92 20.28 5.99
N GLY A 88 3.72 21.10 5.31
CA GLY A 88 5.15 20.87 5.22
C GLY A 88 5.55 19.92 4.11
N PRO A 89 6.84 19.56 4.04
CA PRO A 89 7.35 18.74 2.95
C PRO A 89 6.91 17.28 3.06
N ILE A 90 6.83 16.61 1.93
CA ILE A 90 6.62 15.18 1.86
C ILE A 90 7.98 14.51 1.86
N VAL A 91 8.28 13.78 2.94
CA VAL A 91 9.49 12.97 3.04
C VAL A 91 9.09 11.53 2.73
N TYR A 92 9.61 11.00 1.64
CA TYR A 92 9.30 9.63 1.22
C TYR A 92 10.07 8.62 2.06
N PRO A 93 9.46 7.46 2.37
CA PRO A 93 10.12 6.44 3.16
C PRO A 93 11.40 5.92 2.50
N GLN A 94 12.39 5.56 3.33
CA GLN A 94 13.65 5.01 2.83
C GLN A 94 13.47 3.69 2.09
N TRP A 95 12.47 2.90 2.48
CA TRP A 95 12.20 1.61 1.84
C TRP A 95 11.49 1.75 0.49
N LEU A 96 10.99 2.93 0.17
CA LEU A 96 10.34 3.15 -1.12
C LEU A 96 11.37 3.01 -2.24
N GLY A 97 11.08 2.12 -3.19
CA GLY A 97 12.00 1.81 -4.28
C GLY A 97 12.80 0.53 -4.06
N TYR A 98 12.68 -0.13 -2.91
CA TYR A 98 13.32 -1.44 -2.69
C TYR A 98 12.67 -2.48 -3.59
N PRO A 99 13.41 -3.08 -4.54
CA PRO A 99 12.82 -4.05 -5.49
C PRO A 99 12.10 -5.20 -4.79
N GLU A 100 12.66 -5.72 -3.70
CA GLU A 100 12.05 -6.85 -2.98
C GLU A 100 10.71 -6.48 -2.36
N LEU A 101 10.57 -5.27 -1.86
CA LEU A 101 9.30 -4.80 -1.29
C LEU A 101 8.22 -4.76 -2.38
N HIS A 102 8.50 -4.09 -3.48
CA HIS A 102 7.50 -3.91 -4.54
C HIS A 102 7.17 -5.24 -5.21
N LYS A 103 8.15 -6.12 -5.38
CA LYS A 103 7.92 -7.46 -5.91
C LYS A 103 7.01 -8.27 -5.00
N SER A 104 7.23 -8.21 -3.68
CA SER A 104 6.38 -8.94 -2.74
C SER A 104 4.93 -8.45 -2.80
N HIS A 105 4.73 -7.16 -3.02
CA HIS A 105 3.38 -6.59 -3.19
C HIS A 105 2.73 -7.09 -4.49
N ARG A 106 3.48 -7.13 -5.59
CA ARG A 106 2.96 -7.68 -6.85
C ARG A 106 2.59 -9.15 -6.70
N MET A 107 3.43 -9.93 -6.03
CA MET A 107 3.14 -11.35 -5.78
C MET A 107 1.89 -11.53 -4.93
N ASN A 108 1.73 -10.69 -3.91
CA ASN A 108 0.55 -10.74 -3.06
C ASN A 108 -0.73 -10.40 -3.84
N LEU A 109 -0.67 -9.40 -4.72
CA LEU A 109 -1.79 -9.06 -5.58
C LEU A 109 -2.13 -10.18 -6.56
N LEU A 110 -1.10 -10.83 -7.15
CA LEU A 110 -1.30 -11.99 -8.02
C LEU A 110 -2.01 -13.13 -7.29
N ARG A 111 -1.67 -13.36 -6.01
CA ARG A 111 -2.37 -14.38 -5.21
C ARG A 111 -3.83 -14.04 -5.00
N LYS A 112 -4.14 -12.75 -4.86
CA LYS A 112 -5.52 -12.32 -4.59
C LYS A 112 -6.40 -12.34 -5.83
N ASP A 113 -5.84 -11.99 -6.98
CA ASP A 113 -6.59 -11.96 -8.24
C ASP A 113 -5.62 -12.15 -9.41
N TYR A 114 -5.19 -13.39 -9.61
CA TYR A 114 -4.22 -13.71 -10.65
C TYR A 114 -4.70 -13.29 -12.04
N LYS A 115 -5.97 -13.53 -12.33
CA LYS A 115 -6.53 -13.25 -13.66
C LYS A 115 -6.43 -11.77 -14.01
N PHE A 116 -6.70 -10.90 -13.04
CA PHE A 116 -6.61 -9.45 -13.26
C PHE A 116 -5.15 -9.01 -13.36
N TYR A 117 -4.31 -9.44 -12.41
CA TYR A 117 -2.96 -8.88 -12.29
C TYR A 117 -1.95 -9.52 -13.26
N ALA A 118 -2.24 -10.69 -13.80
CA ALA A 118 -1.33 -11.34 -14.74
C ALA A 118 -1.06 -10.47 -15.98
N GLU A 119 -2.06 -9.73 -16.44
CA GLU A 119 -1.92 -8.85 -17.60
C GLU A 119 -1.03 -7.64 -17.30
N HIS A 120 -0.96 -7.22 -16.04
CA HIS A 120 -0.22 -6.02 -15.64
C HIS A 120 1.20 -6.33 -15.19
N PHE A 121 1.44 -7.54 -14.66
CA PHE A 121 2.71 -7.90 -14.04
C PHE A 121 3.48 -8.95 -14.83
N GLY A 122 3.32 -8.98 -16.14
CA GLY A 122 3.91 -9.91 -17.11
C GLY A 122 4.97 -10.90 -16.61
N PRO A 123 6.25 -10.47 -16.41
CA PRO A 123 7.28 -11.40 -15.95
C PRO A 123 7.00 -12.07 -14.60
N ASP A 124 6.40 -11.33 -13.65
CA ASP A 124 6.05 -11.89 -12.34
C ASP A 124 4.93 -12.92 -12.45
N ALA A 125 3.97 -12.69 -13.36
CA ALA A 125 2.85 -13.61 -13.57
C ALA A 125 3.28 -14.90 -14.26
N GLN A 126 4.41 -14.90 -14.96
CA GLN A 126 4.96 -16.10 -15.58
C GLN A 126 5.74 -16.98 -14.61
N THR A 127 5.91 -16.50 -13.38
CA THR A 127 6.52 -17.29 -12.32
C THR A 127 5.57 -18.44 -11.94
N ASP A 128 6.15 -19.57 -11.54
CA ASP A 128 5.39 -20.73 -11.08
C ASP A 128 4.38 -20.33 -10.00
N LEU A 129 3.15 -20.84 -10.10
CA LEU A 129 2.09 -20.52 -9.15
C LEU A 129 2.44 -20.88 -7.71
N THR A 130 3.22 -21.96 -7.52
CA THR A 130 3.68 -22.34 -6.18
C THR A 130 4.57 -21.23 -5.60
N VAL A 131 5.48 -20.70 -6.41
CA VAL A 131 6.35 -19.59 -5.98
C VAL A 131 5.54 -18.35 -5.65
N ILE A 132 4.55 -18.01 -6.49
CA ILE A 132 3.67 -16.87 -6.24
C ILE A 132 2.92 -17.05 -4.92
N ASN A 133 2.34 -18.24 -4.72
CA ASN A 133 1.53 -18.51 -3.53
C ASN A 133 2.33 -18.53 -2.24
N GLU A 134 3.61 -18.89 -2.31
CA GLU A 134 4.48 -19.00 -1.14
C GLU A 134 5.45 -17.83 -1.00
N TYR A 135 5.38 -16.83 -1.90
CA TYR A 135 6.31 -15.71 -1.89
C TYR A 135 6.17 -14.92 -0.58
N PRO A 136 7.28 -14.71 0.17
CA PRO A 136 7.19 -14.02 1.45
C PRO A 136 6.88 -12.53 1.26
N TYR A 137 6.02 -12.02 2.14
CA TYR A 137 5.71 -10.60 2.16
C TYR A 137 6.85 -9.83 2.83
N TYR A 138 7.37 -8.82 2.17
CA TYR A 138 8.48 -8.04 2.68
C TYR A 138 7.96 -6.88 3.55
N TRP A 139 8.30 -6.93 4.84
CA TRP A 139 8.03 -5.84 5.78
C TRP A 139 9.35 -5.15 6.10
N PRO A 140 9.53 -3.84 5.74
CA PRO A 140 10.82 -3.16 5.94
C PRO A 140 11.31 -3.19 7.37
N THR A 141 10.39 -3.09 8.34
CA THR A 141 10.74 -3.05 9.76
C THR A 141 11.08 -4.42 10.34
N GLU A 142 10.71 -5.50 9.67
CA GLU A 142 11.00 -6.86 10.12
C GLU A 142 12.18 -7.46 9.38
N ASN A 143 12.33 -7.14 8.09
CA ASN A 143 13.31 -7.77 7.21
C ASN A 143 14.66 -7.06 7.19
N ASN A 144 14.74 -5.84 7.75
CA ASN A 144 15.98 -5.04 7.76
C ASN A 144 16.85 -5.28 8.99
N ASN A 145 16.52 -6.24 9.83
CA ASN A 145 17.26 -6.54 11.05
C ASN A 145 18.33 -7.61 10.86
N ASP A 146 18.55 -8.02 9.64
CA ASP A 146 19.54 -9.07 9.32
C ASP A 146 20.89 -8.50 8.94
#